data_d14e451f9356f7eec4b4a494777b9306
#
_entry.id   d14e451f9356f7eec4b4a494777b9306
#
_cell.length_a   1.000
_cell.length_b   1.000
_cell.length_c   1.000
_cell.angle_alpha   90.00
_cell.angle_beta   90.00
_cell.angle_gamma   90.00
#
_symmetry.space_group_name_H-M   'P 1'
#
loop_
_entity.id
_entity.type
_entity.pdbx_description
1 polymer ?
#
loop_
_entity_poly.entity_id
_entity_poly.type
_entity_poly.pdbx_seq_one_letter_code
_entity_poly.pdbx_strand_id
1 'polypeptide(L)'
;MIALEDRRMLALNITTATGSGASQRLACGVAGIDQRTLQRWNAKEGLSKGDGRPQAVHPVPSHALSADERAKLLSVVNEPRFASVPPARIVPMLADEGVYLASESSFTRVLREQGQTTHRGRSKAPKAVRPPTTHIASAVRQVWCWDMTYLPAIVMGRWFHLYLILDLYSRKIVGWEVHDSDSSDHAVHLVRRTALAEGIAALPVKPVLHGDNGSTLKATTVLAMLNWLGIKPSYSRPRVSDDNAYSESLFRTAKYRPEFPAKGFADLEAARTWAAAFVHWYNVDHRHSGIRYVSPAQRHEGKDQTILAASHALYTKARELNPARWSGNTRNWSAVGAVTLNPDRDCIVMQHSAINNIQQMAA
;
A
#
# COMPACT_ATOMS: atom_id res chain seq x y z
N MET A 1 7.36 -11.52 -24.02
CA MET A 1 8.15 -11.84 -25.23
C MET A 1 9.16 -12.90 -24.82
N ILE A 2 9.36 -13.98 -25.59
CA ILE A 2 10.25 -15.08 -25.20
C ILE A 2 11.68 -14.71 -25.58
N ALA A 3 12.63 -14.79 -24.64
CA ALA A 3 14.04 -14.49 -24.88
C ALA A 3 14.67 -15.47 -25.88
N LEU A 4 15.79 -15.11 -26.49
CA LEU A 4 16.42 -15.94 -27.54
C LEU A 4 16.85 -17.30 -27.01
N GLU A 5 17.41 -17.33 -25.80
CA GLU A 5 17.84 -18.57 -25.13
C GLU A 5 16.67 -19.50 -24.87
N ASP A 6 15.55 -18.94 -24.36
CA ASP A 6 14.32 -19.71 -24.11
C ASP A 6 13.72 -20.27 -25.41
N ARG A 7 13.78 -19.50 -26.52
CA ARG A 7 13.33 -19.99 -27.83
C ARG A 7 14.15 -21.19 -28.30
N ARG A 8 15.47 -21.12 -28.15
CA ARG A 8 16.38 -22.21 -28.51
C ARG A 8 16.11 -23.46 -27.69
N MET A 9 15.98 -23.28 -26.37
CA MET A 9 15.67 -24.38 -25.46
C MET A 9 14.32 -25.03 -25.77
N LEU A 10 13.27 -24.22 -25.94
CA LEU A 10 11.94 -24.72 -26.30
C LEU A 10 11.92 -25.44 -27.64
N ALA A 11 12.58 -24.88 -28.68
CA ALA A 11 12.69 -25.52 -29.99
C ALA A 11 13.43 -26.87 -29.92
N LEU A 12 14.52 -26.93 -29.15
CA LEU A 12 15.28 -28.16 -28.91
C LEU A 12 14.43 -29.22 -28.22
N ASN A 13 13.74 -28.86 -27.13
CA ASN A 13 12.88 -29.79 -26.40
C ASN A 13 11.75 -30.33 -27.24
N ILE A 14 11.11 -29.48 -28.06
CA ILE A 14 10.06 -29.90 -29.00
C ILE A 14 10.62 -30.84 -30.07
N THR A 15 11.81 -30.54 -30.60
CA THR A 15 12.47 -31.40 -31.60
C THR A 15 12.84 -32.78 -31.01
N THR A 16 13.35 -32.79 -29.76
CA THR A 16 13.66 -34.05 -29.07
C THR A 16 12.40 -34.88 -28.83
N ALA A 17 11.31 -34.26 -28.36
CA ALA A 17 10.04 -34.91 -28.12
C ALA A 17 9.46 -35.49 -29.42
N THR A 18 9.52 -34.76 -30.55
CA THR A 18 9.05 -35.24 -31.84
C THR A 18 9.93 -36.36 -32.39
N GLY A 19 11.24 -36.29 -32.17
CA GLY A 19 12.18 -37.38 -32.52
C GLY A 19 11.90 -38.68 -31.72
N SER A 20 11.33 -38.57 -30.53
CA SER A 20 10.87 -39.69 -29.70
C SER A 20 9.45 -40.14 -29.99
N GLY A 21 8.82 -39.67 -31.09
CA GLY A 21 7.50 -40.10 -31.57
C GLY A 21 6.31 -39.25 -31.11
N ALA A 22 6.53 -38.14 -30.39
CA ALA A 22 5.45 -37.26 -30.05
C ALA A 22 4.94 -36.43 -31.25
N SER A 23 3.65 -36.17 -31.31
CA SER A 23 3.09 -35.24 -32.30
C SER A 23 3.61 -33.83 -32.05
N GLN A 24 4.13 -33.15 -33.08
CA GLN A 24 4.62 -31.75 -32.98
C GLN A 24 3.57 -30.81 -32.44
N ARG A 25 2.29 -31.02 -32.78
CA ARG A 25 1.17 -30.21 -32.26
C ARG A 25 1.02 -30.36 -30.76
N LEU A 26 1.10 -31.58 -30.23
CA LEU A 26 1.00 -31.83 -28.78
C LEU A 26 2.23 -31.32 -28.06
N ALA A 27 3.43 -31.52 -28.58
CA ALA A 27 4.67 -30.99 -28.00
C ALA A 27 4.68 -29.46 -27.93
N CYS A 28 4.21 -28.77 -28.98
CA CYS A 28 4.01 -27.32 -28.95
C CYS A 28 2.97 -26.89 -27.92
N GLY A 29 1.86 -27.63 -27.78
CA GLY A 29 0.83 -27.37 -26.81
C GLY A 29 1.35 -27.46 -25.35
N VAL A 30 2.13 -28.48 -25.04
CA VAL A 30 2.80 -28.64 -23.73
C VAL A 30 3.79 -27.51 -23.48
N ALA A 31 4.51 -27.06 -24.51
CA ALA A 31 5.44 -25.94 -24.42
C ALA A 31 4.75 -24.55 -24.36
N GLY A 32 3.42 -24.49 -24.43
CA GLY A 32 2.64 -23.27 -24.40
C GLY A 32 2.82 -22.34 -25.60
N ILE A 33 3.20 -22.89 -26.76
CA ILE A 33 3.38 -22.14 -28.01
C ILE A 33 2.55 -22.72 -29.16
N ASP A 34 2.16 -21.85 -30.09
CA ASP A 34 1.52 -22.30 -31.33
C ASP A 34 2.53 -22.93 -32.32
N GLN A 35 2.12 -23.94 -33.05
CA GLN A 35 2.95 -24.63 -34.03
C GLN A 35 3.50 -23.67 -35.12
N ARG A 36 2.74 -22.64 -35.50
CA ARG A 36 3.20 -21.60 -36.43
C ARG A 36 4.32 -20.73 -35.82
N THR A 37 4.36 -20.61 -34.50
CA THR A 37 5.43 -19.91 -33.80
C THR A 37 6.73 -20.68 -33.90
N LEU A 38 6.70 -22.00 -33.69
CA LEU A 38 7.85 -22.86 -33.88
C LEU A 38 8.34 -22.82 -35.35
N GLN A 39 7.42 -22.90 -36.32
CA GLN A 39 7.76 -22.80 -37.75
C GLN A 39 8.45 -21.48 -38.08
N ARG A 40 7.97 -20.37 -37.52
CA ARG A 40 8.61 -19.03 -37.67
C ARG A 40 10.00 -18.98 -37.05
N TRP A 41 10.21 -19.64 -35.90
CA TRP A 41 11.52 -19.70 -35.28
C TRP A 41 12.52 -20.53 -36.11
N ASN A 42 12.09 -21.64 -36.70
CA ASN A 42 12.93 -22.47 -37.53
C ASN A 42 13.17 -21.86 -38.93
N ALA A 43 12.30 -20.95 -39.38
CA ALA A 43 12.48 -20.21 -40.62
C ALA A 43 13.32 -18.94 -40.42
N LYS A 44 14.07 -18.53 -41.46
CA LYS A 44 14.75 -17.23 -41.55
C LYS A 44 15.59 -16.82 -40.30
N GLU A 45 16.41 -17.74 -39.79
CA GLU A 45 17.32 -17.45 -38.67
C GLU A 45 16.63 -17.05 -37.34
N GLY A 46 15.35 -17.41 -37.13
CA GLY A 46 14.61 -17.05 -35.94
C GLY A 46 15.15 -17.59 -34.61
N LEU A 47 16.04 -18.63 -34.68
CA LEU A 47 16.80 -19.16 -33.53
C LEU A 47 18.24 -18.64 -33.45
N SER A 48 18.72 -17.89 -34.45
CA SER A 48 20.07 -17.34 -34.48
C SER A 48 20.11 -15.85 -34.11
N LYS A 49 19.04 -15.13 -34.43
CA LYS A 49 18.93 -13.68 -34.19
C LYS A 49 17.92 -13.36 -33.08
N GLY A 50 18.27 -12.44 -32.21
CA GLY A 50 17.35 -11.86 -31.21
C GLY A 50 16.22 -11.05 -31.83
N ASP A 51 15.45 -10.40 -30.98
CA ASP A 51 14.38 -9.49 -31.42
C ASP A 51 14.98 -8.23 -32.03
N GLY A 52 14.88 -8.07 -33.33
CA GLY A 52 15.37 -6.89 -34.07
C GLY A 52 14.41 -5.69 -34.02
N ARG A 53 13.21 -5.84 -33.43
CA ARG A 53 12.23 -4.73 -33.37
C ARG A 53 12.72 -3.49 -32.64
N PRO A 54 13.47 -3.59 -31.53
CA PRO A 54 14.02 -2.42 -30.86
C PRO A 54 15.03 -1.62 -31.68
N GLN A 55 15.70 -2.30 -32.63
CA GLN A 55 16.70 -1.71 -33.53
C GLN A 55 16.13 -1.40 -34.92
N ALA A 56 14.87 -1.72 -35.16
CA ALA A 56 14.24 -1.46 -36.45
C ALA A 56 14.13 0.04 -36.70
N VAL A 57 14.71 0.51 -37.78
CA VAL A 57 14.52 1.89 -38.26
C VAL A 57 13.12 1.95 -38.89
N HIS A 58 12.23 2.64 -38.20
CA HIS A 58 10.90 2.89 -38.75
C HIS A 58 10.92 4.12 -39.65
N PRO A 59 10.34 4.05 -40.84
CA PRO A 59 10.21 5.23 -41.71
C PRO A 59 9.40 6.32 -40.98
N VAL A 60 9.79 7.55 -41.15
CA VAL A 60 9.05 8.70 -40.60
C VAL A 60 7.67 8.73 -41.23
N PRO A 61 6.57 8.73 -40.44
CA PRO A 61 5.21 8.78 -40.98
C PRO A 61 4.99 10.02 -41.82
N SER A 62 4.26 9.92 -42.91
CA SER A 62 3.98 11.05 -43.83
C SER A 62 3.28 12.25 -43.17
N HIS A 63 2.62 12.00 -42.03
CA HIS A 63 1.91 13.03 -41.24
C HIS A 63 2.75 13.60 -40.07
N ALA A 64 4.03 13.20 -39.97
CA ALA A 64 4.91 13.75 -38.92
C ALA A 64 5.29 15.21 -39.27
N LEU A 65 5.34 16.04 -38.23
CA LEU A 65 5.82 17.42 -38.39
C LEU A 65 7.26 17.43 -38.89
N SER A 66 7.52 18.25 -39.91
CA SER A 66 8.86 18.52 -40.43
C SER A 66 9.72 19.25 -39.37
N ALA A 67 11.02 19.33 -39.64
CA ALA A 67 11.94 20.05 -38.76
C ALA A 67 11.57 21.54 -38.66
N ASP A 68 11.19 22.15 -39.78
CA ASP A 68 10.81 23.55 -39.83
C ASP A 68 9.50 23.84 -39.09
N GLU A 69 8.50 22.97 -39.23
CA GLU A 69 7.24 23.09 -38.51
C GLU A 69 7.48 22.94 -36.98
N ARG A 70 8.37 22.04 -36.55
CA ARG A 70 8.75 21.89 -35.15
C ARG A 70 9.48 23.12 -34.62
N ALA A 71 10.40 23.68 -35.39
CA ALA A 71 11.12 24.90 -35.04
C ALA A 71 10.16 26.09 -34.91
N LYS A 72 9.21 26.25 -35.85
CA LYS A 72 8.17 27.26 -35.79
C LYS A 72 7.28 27.12 -34.56
N LEU A 73 6.86 25.88 -34.25
CA LEU A 73 6.06 25.60 -33.07
C LEU A 73 6.83 25.99 -31.79
N LEU A 74 8.12 25.64 -31.67
CA LEU A 74 8.96 25.98 -30.52
C LEU A 74 9.17 27.50 -30.42
N SER A 75 9.35 28.21 -31.52
CA SER A 75 9.47 29.67 -31.54
C SER A 75 8.22 30.34 -30.97
N VAL A 76 7.03 29.92 -31.43
CA VAL A 76 5.75 30.47 -30.98
C VAL A 76 5.51 30.16 -29.51
N VAL A 77 5.73 28.91 -29.05
CA VAL A 77 5.50 28.51 -27.66
C VAL A 77 6.42 29.26 -26.71
N ASN A 78 7.60 29.68 -27.14
CA ASN A 78 8.58 30.39 -26.30
C ASN A 78 8.42 31.92 -26.38
N GLU A 79 7.43 32.45 -27.12
CA GLU A 79 7.07 33.84 -27.01
C GLU A 79 6.70 34.24 -25.58
N PRO A 80 7.02 35.46 -25.12
CA PRO A 80 6.72 35.89 -23.74
C PRO A 80 5.26 35.68 -23.35
N ARG A 81 4.31 35.89 -24.29
CA ARG A 81 2.88 35.70 -24.05
C ARG A 81 2.47 34.23 -23.79
N PHE A 82 3.22 33.27 -24.31
CA PHE A 82 2.93 31.86 -24.22
C PHE A 82 3.87 31.09 -23.27
N ALA A 83 4.93 31.70 -22.77
CA ALA A 83 5.96 31.03 -21.98
C ALA A 83 5.41 30.30 -20.75
N SER A 84 4.36 30.81 -20.12
CA SER A 84 3.69 30.18 -18.95
C SER A 84 2.36 29.50 -19.28
N VAL A 85 1.96 29.48 -20.55
CA VAL A 85 0.65 28.98 -21.00
C VAL A 85 0.77 27.51 -21.40
N PRO A 86 -0.13 26.61 -20.96
CA PRO A 86 -0.10 25.21 -21.37
C PRO A 86 -0.61 25.04 -22.81
N PRO A 87 -0.16 24.00 -23.56
CA PRO A 87 -0.56 23.72 -24.95
C PRO A 87 -2.07 23.76 -25.20
N ALA A 88 -2.86 23.19 -24.25
CA ALA A 88 -4.32 23.17 -24.32
C ALA A 88 -4.97 24.56 -24.39
N ARG A 89 -4.24 25.62 -24.06
CA ARG A 89 -4.70 27.03 -24.20
C ARG A 89 -4.03 27.73 -25.36
N ILE A 90 -2.77 27.40 -25.67
CA ILE A 90 -2.04 28.03 -26.78
C ILE A 90 -2.74 27.73 -28.11
N VAL A 91 -3.12 26.48 -28.34
CA VAL A 91 -3.74 26.06 -29.60
C VAL A 91 -5.06 26.82 -29.88
N PRO A 92 -6.02 26.92 -28.95
CA PRO A 92 -7.21 27.75 -29.14
C PRO A 92 -6.89 29.24 -29.33
N MET A 93 -5.94 29.82 -28.60
CA MET A 93 -5.56 31.20 -28.71
C MET A 93 -4.97 31.53 -30.12
N LEU A 94 -4.17 30.62 -30.67
CA LEU A 94 -3.68 30.72 -32.04
C LEU A 94 -4.82 30.58 -33.06
N ALA A 95 -5.77 29.72 -32.81
CA ALA A 95 -6.94 29.52 -33.65
C ALA A 95 -7.81 30.78 -33.69
N ASP A 96 -7.97 31.51 -32.59
CA ASP A 96 -8.65 32.81 -32.53
C ASP A 96 -7.92 33.87 -33.37
N GLU A 97 -6.60 33.76 -33.53
CA GLU A 97 -5.77 34.59 -34.38
C GLU A 97 -5.75 34.11 -35.85
N GLY A 98 -6.50 33.06 -36.21
CA GLY A 98 -6.52 32.47 -37.55
C GLY A 98 -5.29 31.60 -37.85
N VAL A 99 -4.51 31.21 -36.85
CA VAL A 99 -3.27 30.45 -37.02
C VAL A 99 -3.47 29.01 -36.51
N TYR A 100 -3.21 28.03 -37.37
CA TYR A 100 -3.15 26.64 -36.99
C TYR A 100 -1.77 26.03 -37.30
N LEU A 101 -1.04 25.58 -36.31
CA LEU A 101 0.28 24.96 -36.47
C LEU A 101 0.22 23.45 -36.35
N ALA A 102 -0.42 22.95 -35.28
CA ALA A 102 -0.55 21.52 -34.97
C ALA A 102 -1.59 21.30 -33.89
N SER A 103 -1.94 20.04 -33.64
CA SER A 103 -2.81 19.67 -32.51
C SER A 103 -2.14 19.86 -31.16
N GLU A 104 -2.93 20.00 -30.09
CA GLU A 104 -2.46 20.09 -28.71
C GLU A 104 -1.55 18.95 -28.31
N SER A 105 -1.86 17.73 -28.79
CA SER A 105 -1.04 16.53 -28.58
C SER A 105 0.33 16.64 -29.22
N SER A 106 0.41 17.25 -30.41
CA SER A 106 1.68 17.48 -31.10
C SER A 106 2.52 18.54 -30.38
N PHE A 107 1.90 19.65 -29.93
CA PHE A 107 2.56 20.65 -29.09
C PHE A 107 3.14 19.97 -27.81
N THR A 108 2.36 19.18 -27.11
CA THR A 108 2.79 18.50 -25.89
C THR A 108 3.95 17.54 -26.16
N ARG A 109 3.94 16.82 -27.29
CA ARG A 109 5.02 15.90 -27.67
C ARG A 109 6.32 16.64 -27.94
N VAL A 110 6.27 17.69 -28.78
CA VAL A 110 7.45 18.49 -29.09
C VAL A 110 8.04 19.15 -27.84
N LEU A 111 7.21 19.71 -26.97
CA LEU A 111 7.66 20.30 -25.72
C LEU A 111 8.26 19.26 -24.76
N ARG A 112 7.74 18.04 -24.74
CA ARG A 112 8.29 16.95 -23.93
C ARG A 112 9.68 16.54 -24.42
N GLU A 113 9.86 16.42 -25.72
CA GLU A 113 11.15 16.11 -26.34
C GLU A 113 12.22 17.18 -26.00
N GLN A 114 11.80 18.43 -25.85
CA GLN A 114 12.65 19.56 -25.49
C GLN A 114 12.74 19.82 -23.97
N GLY A 115 12.14 18.96 -23.14
CA GLY A 115 12.14 19.13 -21.68
C GLY A 115 11.34 20.35 -21.17
N GLN A 116 10.48 20.96 -22.02
CA GLN A 116 9.76 22.21 -21.73
C GLN A 116 8.33 21.99 -21.24
N THR A 117 7.95 20.80 -20.81
CA THR A 117 6.60 20.51 -20.28
C THR A 117 6.42 20.87 -18.83
N THR A 118 7.52 20.96 -18.06
CA THR A 118 7.49 21.24 -16.63
C THR A 118 7.25 22.72 -16.36
N HIS A 119 6.41 23.00 -15.38
CA HIS A 119 6.08 24.34 -14.87
C HIS A 119 5.25 25.28 -15.78
N ARG A 120 4.89 24.88 -17.00
CA ARG A 120 3.96 25.66 -17.80
C ARG A 120 2.59 25.78 -17.11
N GLY A 121 2.12 27.00 -16.91
CA GLY A 121 0.85 27.30 -16.24
C GLY A 121 0.88 27.09 -14.71
N ARG A 122 2.05 26.89 -14.09
CA ARG A 122 2.22 26.80 -12.63
C ARG A 122 3.34 27.71 -12.16
N SER A 123 3.04 28.51 -11.12
CA SER A 123 4.01 29.43 -10.52
C SER A 123 5.07 28.73 -9.65
N LYS A 124 4.85 27.47 -9.26
CA LYS A 124 5.76 26.72 -8.40
C LYS A 124 5.96 25.29 -8.89
N ALA A 125 7.18 24.79 -8.78
CA ALA A 125 7.48 23.39 -8.96
C ALA A 125 6.65 22.51 -8.01
N PRO A 126 6.28 21.27 -8.39
CA PRO A 126 5.72 20.32 -7.47
C PRO A 126 6.65 20.16 -6.27
N LYS A 127 6.10 20.22 -5.06
CA LYS A 127 6.92 19.92 -3.86
C LYS A 127 7.42 18.50 -3.93
N ALA A 128 8.69 18.29 -3.59
CA ALA A 128 9.26 16.96 -3.44
C ALA A 128 8.42 16.16 -2.43
N VAL A 129 8.04 14.95 -2.81
CA VAL A 129 7.31 14.03 -1.94
C VAL A 129 8.30 13.55 -0.88
N ARG A 130 8.04 13.91 0.39
CA ARG A 130 8.83 13.36 1.50
C ARG A 130 8.52 11.87 1.65
N PRO A 131 9.53 11.01 1.92
CA PRO A 131 9.27 9.62 2.25
C PRO A 131 8.42 9.54 3.53
N PRO A 132 7.59 8.50 3.70
CA PRO A 132 6.85 8.29 4.93
C PRO A 132 7.81 8.02 6.10
N THR A 133 7.39 8.37 7.30
CA THR A 133 8.14 7.97 8.50
C THR A 133 7.88 6.49 8.76
N THR A 134 8.93 5.68 8.67
CA THR A 134 8.87 4.22 8.88
C THR A 134 9.22 3.88 10.32
N HIS A 135 8.41 3.03 10.95
CA HIS A 135 8.67 2.46 12.27
C HIS A 135 8.50 0.95 12.24
N ILE A 136 9.35 0.24 12.96
CA ILE A 136 9.31 -1.22 13.09
C ILE A 136 9.06 -1.58 14.55
N ALA A 137 8.04 -2.39 14.80
CA ALA A 137 7.75 -2.97 16.10
C ALA A 137 8.05 -4.48 16.06
N SER A 138 9.00 -4.92 16.86
CA SER A 138 9.35 -6.35 17.07
C SER A 138 8.76 -6.91 18.35
N ALA A 139 8.23 -6.06 19.21
CA ALA A 139 7.58 -6.40 20.46
C ALA A 139 6.49 -5.38 20.80
N VAL A 140 5.67 -5.71 21.79
CA VAL A 140 4.67 -4.81 22.37
C VAL A 140 5.32 -3.57 22.97
N ARG A 141 4.57 -2.46 23.03
CA ARG A 141 4.99 -1.18 23.65
C ARG A 141 6.18 -0.51 22.99
N GLN A 142 6.47 -0.82 21.71
CA GLN A 142 7.51 -0.13 20.93
C GLN A 142 6.96 0.98 20.05
N VAL A 143 5.83 0.73 19.40
CA VAL A 143 5.15 1.70 18.54
C VAL A 143 3.66 1.67 18.82
N TRP A 144 3.11 2.82 19.13
CA TRP A 144 1.68 3.04 19.28
C TRP A 144 1.16 3.88 18.12
N CYS A 145 0.00 3.52 17.60
CA CYS A 145 -0.71 4.28 16.59
C CYS A 145 -1.89 5.00 17.26
N TRP A 146 -1.87 6.33 17.18
CA TRP A 146 -2.95 7.21 17.65
C TRP A 146 -3.85 7.58 16.51
N ASP A 147 -5.14 7.62 16.77
CA ASP A 147 -6.10 8.20 15.84
C ASP A 147 -7.42 8.54 16.56
N MET A 148 -8.23 9.39 15.92
CA MET A 148 -9.55 9.79 16.39
C MET A 148 -10.58 9.60 15.29
N THR A 149 -11.78 9.14 15.68
CA THR A 149 -12.89 9.05 14.73
C THR A 149 -14.17 9.62 15.31
N TYR A 150 -15.03 10.09 14.41
CA TYR A 150 -16.34 10.62 14.76
C TYR A 150 -17.36 9.48 14.86
N LEU A 151 -18.16 9.53 15.94
CA LEU A 151 -19.32 8.68 16.18
C LEU A 151 -20.57 9.56 16.02
N PRO A 152 -21.49 9.25 15.08
CA PRO A 152 -22.66 10.08 14.84
C PRO A 152 -23.62 10.03 16.04
N ALA A 153 -24.17 11.17 16.45
CA ALA A 153 -25.31 11.21 17.35
C ALA A 153 -26.63 11.08 16.55
N ILE A 154 -27.72 10.74 17.22
CA ILE A 154 -29.07 10.75 16.63
C ILE A 154 -29.43 12.16 16.15
N VAL A 155 -28.97 13.18 16.85
CA VAL A 155 -29.16 14.57 16.46
C VAL A 155 -28.23 14.91 15.31
N MET A 156 -28.80 15.26 14.16
CA MET A 156 -28.05 15.60 12.96
C MET A 156 -27.07 16.74 13.22
N GLY A 157 -25.82 16.57 12.75
CA GLY A 157 -24.75 17.54 12.92
C GLY A 157 -24.02 17.46 14.27
N ARG A 158 -24.48 16.62 15.19
CA ARG A 158 -23.78 16.35 16.45
C ARG A 158 -22.95 15.06 16.36
N TRP A 159 -21.74 15.09 16.93
CA TRP A 159 -20.78 14.00 16.89
C TRP A 159 -20.14 13.80 18.26
N PHE A 160 -19.84 12.53 18.59
CA PHE A 160 -18.93 12.19 19.66
C PHE A 160 -17.58 11.81 19.08
N HIS A 161 -16.52 11.96 19.85
CA HIS A 161 -15.15 11.79 19.45
C HIS A 161 -14.58 10.56 20.14
N LEU A 162 -14.31 9.52 19.39
CA LEU A 162 -13.64 8.30 19.89
C LEU A 162 -12.15 8.41 19.62
N TYR A 163 -11.37 8.56 20.66
CA TYR A 163 -9.90 8.54 20.65
C TYR A 163 -9.43 7.12 20.90
N LEU A 164 -8.44 6.65 20.13
CA LEU A 164 -7.86 5.31 20.27
C LEU A 164 -6.33 5.36 20.23
N ILE A 165 -5.70 4.48 21.02
CA ILE A 165 -4.29 4.13 20.93
C ILE A 165 -4.18 2.64 20.69
N LEU A 166 -3.58 2.25 19.56
CA LEU A 166 -3.36 0.89 19.13
C LEU A 166 -1.90 0.52 19.28
N ASP A 167 -1.58 -0.59 19.91
CA ASP A 167 -0.24 -1.16 19.87
C ASP A 167 0.02 -1.81 18.52
N LEU A 168 1.04 -1.33 17.80
CA LEU A 168 1.32 -1.76 16.42
C LEU A 168 1.66 -3.23 16.32
N TYR A 169 2.41 -3.79 17.27
CA TYR A 169 2.84 -5.18 17.22
C TYR A 169 1.70 -6.14 17.50
N SER A 170 0.98 -5.93 18.59
CA SER A 170 -0.08 -6.84 19.04
C SER A 170 -1.44 -6.59 18.42
N ARG A 171 -1.67 -5.40 17.84
CA ARG A 171 -2.99 -4.91 17.40
C ARG A 171 -3.96 -4.65 18.54
N LYS A 172 -3.55 -4.70 19.80
CA LYS A 172 -4.39 -4.41 20.95
C LYS A 172 -4.70 -2.93 21.05
N ILE A 173 -5.95 -2.56 21.26
CA ILE A 173 -6.33 -1.23 21.70
C ILE A 173 -5.88 -1.09 23.14
N VAL A 174 -4.83 -0.31 23.38
CA VAL A 174 -4.22 -0.11 24.70
C VAL A 174 -4.78 1.10 25.43
N GLY A 175 -5.42 2.02 24.71
CA GLY A 175 -6.10 3.18 25.27
C GLY A 175 -7.28 3.61 24.40
N TRP A 176 -8.36 4.07 25.04
CA TRP A 176 -9.52 4.63 24.36
C TRP A 176 -10.33 5.53 25.28
N GLU A 177 -10.96 6.55 24.72
CA GLU A 177 -11.93 7.43 25.40
C GLU A 177 -12.95 7.96 24.39
N VAL A 178 -14.17 8.29 24.89
CA VAL A 178 -15.21 8.96 24.10
C VAL A 178 -15.60 10.25 24.80
N HIS A 179 -15.60 11.33 24.02
CA HIS A 179 -15.94 12.68 24.47
C HIS A 179 -16.95 13.34 23.52
N ASP A 180 -17.59 14.39 24.00
CA ASP A 180 -18.53 15.21 23.23
C ASP A 180 -17.87 16.36 22.46
N SER A 181 -16.59 16.58 22.71
CA SER A 181 -15.78 17.62 22.07
C SER A 181 -14.39 17.12 21.73
N ASP A 182 -13.75 17.71 20.72
CA ASP A 182 -12.33 17.50 20.44
C ASP A 182 -11.49 18.47 21.30
N SER A 183 -10.61 17.92 22.13
CA SER A 183 -9.74 18.69 22.99
C SER A 183 -8.37 18.01 23.17
N SER A 184 -7.32 18.83 23.21
CA SER A 184 -5.97 18.38 23.57
C SER A 184 -5.89 17.84 25.00
N ASP A 185 -6.74 18.31 25.93
CA ASP A 185 -6.76 17.83 27.31
C ASP A 185 -7.25 16.38 27.39
N HIS A 186 -8.23 16.01 26.56
CA HIS A 186 -8.66 14.61 26.42
C HIS A 186 -7.52 13.72 25.90
N ALA A 187 -6.78 14.22 24.91
CA ALA A 187 -5.60 13.52 24.39
C ALA A 187 -4.52 13.33 25.46
N VAL A 188 -4.21 14.38 26.24
CA VAL A 188 -3.27 14.31 27.37
C VAL A 188 -3.71 13.27 28.40
N HIS A 189 -4.99 13.30 28.78
CA HIS A 189 -5.55 12.35 29.75
C HIS A 189 -5.45 10.91 29.27
N LEU A 190 -5.86 10.65 28.01
CA LEU A 190 -5.77 9.33 27.42
C LEU A 190 -4.33 8.80 27.34
N VAL A 191 -3.38 9.61 26.85
CA VAL A 191 -1.96 9.22 26.77
C VAL A 191 -1.40 8.89 28.14
N ARG A 192 -1.66 9.73 29.15
CA ARG A 192 -1.22 9.51 30.53
C ARG A 192 -1.79 8.22 31.09
N ARG A 193 -3.09 8.01 30.96
CA ARG A 193 -3.77 6.78 31.45
C ARG A 193 -3.24 5.53 30.78
N THR A 194 -3.05 5.57 29.45
CA THR A 194 -2.49 4.47 28.68
C THR A 194 -1.05 4.18 29.12
N ALA A 195 -0.23 5.20 29.28
CA ALA A 195 1.14 5.08 29.74
C ALA A 195 1.26 4.41 31.11
N LEU A 196 0.36 4.75 32.03
CA LEU A 196 0.27 4.12 33.36
C LEU A 196 -0.20 2.66 33.26
N ALA A 197 -1.27 2.38 32.52
CA ALA A 197 -1.83 1.05 32.36
C ALA A 197 -0.84 0.07 31.71
N GLU A 198 -0.09 0.54 30.73
CA GLU A 198 0.92 -0.28 30.03
C GLU A 198 2.28 -0.31 30.76
N GLY A 199 2.42 0.40 31.87
CA GLY A 199 3.62 0.37 32.73
C GLY A 199 4.88 0.87 32.02
N ILE A 200 4.76 1.85 31.09
CA ILE A 200 5.89 2.32 30.27
C ILE A 200 6.99 2.97 31.10
N ALA A 201 6.69 3.47 32.29
CA ALA A 201 7.69 4.09 33.16
C ALA A 201 8.87 3.15 33.46
N ALA A 202 8.60 1.84 33.61
CA ALA A 202 9.61 0.82 33.89
C ALA A 202 10.38 0.36 32.62
N LEU A 203 9.97 0.74 31.42
CA LEU A 203 10.63 0.30 30.18
C LEU A 203 11.95 1.08 29.97
N PRO A 204 13.03 0.41 29.55
CA PRO A 204 14.30 1.09 29.22
C PRO A 204 14.15 1.98 27.98
N VAL A 205 13.34 1.56 26.99
CA VAL A 205 13.03 2.31 25.79
C VAL A 205 11.54 2.61 25.76
N LYS A 206 11.19 3.88 25.68
CA LYS A 206 9.80 4.33 25.63
C LYS A 206 9.22 4.16 24.23
N PRO A 207 7.89 3.96 24.08
CA PRO A 207 7.27 3.82 22.77
C PRO A 207 7.40 5.09 21.92
N VAL A 208 7.25 4.89 20.60
CA VAL A 208 6.94 5.97 19.67
C VAL A 208 5.42 6.06 19.56
N LEU A 209 4.86 7.25 19.66
CA LEU A 209 3.45 7.51 19.36
C LEU A 209 3.33 8.12 17.97
N HIS A 210 2.85 7.32 17.02
CA HIS A 210 2.59 7.76 15.66
C HIS A 210 1.12 8.10 15.49
N GLY A 211 0.83 9.21 14.85
CA GLY A 211 -0.54 9.60 14.53
C GLY A 211 -0.64 10.42 13.26
N ASP A 212 -1.86 10.81 12.94
CA ASP A 212 -2.12 11.73 11.87
C ASP A 212 -1.47 13.12 12.10
N ASN A 213 -1.57 13.98 11.11
CA ASN A 213 -1.01 15.32 11.18
C ASN A 213 -2.00 16.34 11.81
N GLY A 214 -2.96 15.85 12.61
CA GLY A 214 -4.01 16.65 13.26
C GLY A 214 -3.47 17.66 14.27
N SER A 215 -4.27 18.68 14.55
CA SER A 215 -3.94 19.75 15.51
C SER A 215 -3.88 19.26 16.94
N THR A 216 -4.74 18.33 17.32
CA THR A 216 -4.87 17.79 18.67
C THR A 216 -3.59 17.14 19.15
N LEU A 217 -2.98 16.24 18.34
CA LEU A 217 -1.73 15.56 18.69
C LEU A 217 -0.51 16.50 18.68
N LYS A 218 -0.61 17.64 18.02
CA LYS A 218 0.44 18.67 17.93
C LYS A 218 0.29 19.80 18.95
N ALA A 219 -0.76 19.77 19.75
CA ALA A 219 -0.96 20.76 20.78
C ALA A 219 0.21 20.75 21.77
N THR A 220 0.62 21.92 22.22
CA THR A 220 1.77 22.10 23.13
C THR A 220 1.61 21.28 24.40
N THR A 221 0.39 21.17 24.94
CA THR A 221 0.06 20.38 26.12
C THR A 221 0.33 18.88 25.91
N VAL A 222 -0.05 18.34 24.75
CA VAL A 222 0.20 16.94 24.38
C VAL A 222 1.69 16.70 24.20
N LEU A 223 2.39 17.58 23.48
CA LEU A 223 3.84 17.46 23.27
C LEU A 223 4.62 17.54 24.59
N ALA A 224 4.22 18.40 25.51
CA ALA A 224 4.82 18.49 26.83
C ALA A 224 4.62 17.21 27.64
N MET A 225 3.40 16.61 27.58
CA MET A 225 3.10 15.33 28.23
C MET A 225 3.93 14.19 27.63
N LEU A 226 4.00 14.09 26.30
CA LEU A 226 4.80 13.07 25.62
C LEU A 226 6.28 13.18 26.02
N ASN A 227 6.83 14.40 26.01
CA ASN A 227 8.20 14.64 26.43
C ASN A 227 8.44 14.23 27.89
N TRP A 228 7.53 14.58 28.80
CA TRP A 228 7.60 14.19 30.22
C TRP A 228 7.58 12.66 30.40
N LEU A 229 6.77 11.94 29.61
CA LEU A 229 6.71 10.47 29.60
C LEU A 229 7.89 9.83 28.86
N GLY A 230 8.71 10.59 28.14
CA GLY A 230 9.78 10.10 27.28
C GLY A 230 9.27 9.43 25.99
N ILE A 231 8.00 9.62 25.64
CA ILE A 231 7.39 9.09 24.42
C ILE A 231 7.78 9.99 23.25
N LYS A 232 8.30 9.40 22.17
CA LYS A 232 8.68 10.14 20.97
C LYS A 232 7.47 10.31 20.04
N PRO A 233 7.03 11.55 19.73
CA PRO A 233 5.98 11.77 18.74
C PRO A 233 6.48 11.50 17.31
N SER A 234 5.59 10.98 16.47
CA SER A 234 5.79 10.76 15.05
C SER A 234 4.50 11.07 14.29
N TYR A 235 4.61 11.57 13.06
CA TYR A 235 3.46 12.04 12.31
C TYR A 235 3.45 11.53 10.90
N SER A 236 2.24 11.27 10.39
CA SER A 236 1.95 11.03 8.98
C SER A 236 2.34 12.23 8.13
N ARG A 237 2.57 12.03 6.84
CA ARG A 237 2.76 13.12 5.89
C ARG A 237 1.47 13.97 5.78
N PRO A 238 1.57 15.27 5.59
CA PRO A 238 0.39 16.11 5.45
C PRO A 238 -0.48 15.66 4.27
N ARG A 239 -1.77 15.42 4.51
CA ARG A 239 -2.78 15.00 3.52
C ARG A 239 -2.53 13.61 2.90
N VAL A 240 -1.85 12.73 3.61
CA VAL A 240 -1.66 11.33 3.22
C VAL A 240 -2.25 10.46 4.32
N SER A 241 -3.44 9.91 4.09
CA SER A 241 -4.14 9.05 5.04
C SER A 241 -3.45 7.70 5.21
N ASP A 242 -2.94 7.13 4.12
CA ASP A 242 -2.33 5.79 4.10
C ASP A 242 -1.15 5.61 5.08
N ASP A 243 -0.60 6.73 5.61
CA ASP A 243 0.50 6.68 6.57
C ASP A 243 0.06 6.22 7.98
N ASN A 244 -1.27 6.06 8.24
CA ASN A 244 -1.82 5.51 9.49
C ASN A 244 -2.83 4.36 9.22
N ALA A 245 -2.52 3.51 8.24
CA ALA A 245 -3.41 2.47 7.72
C ALA A 245 -3.95 1.50 8.79
N TYR A 246 -3.22 1.26 9.87
CA TYR A 246 -3.65 0.35 10.94
C TYR A 246 -4.82 0.91 11.76
N SER A 247 -4.78 2.19 12.10
CA SER A 247 -5.89 2.88 12.78
C SER A 247 -7.10 3.00 11.87
N GLU A 248 -6.90 3.34 10.60
CA GLU A 248 -8.00 3.41 9.61
C GLU A 248 -8.70 2.06 9.43
N SER A 249 -7.94 0.97 9.33
CA SER A 249 -8.48 -0.39 9.26
C SER A 249 -9.27 -0.76 10.52
N LEU A 250 -8.79 -0.34 11.70
CA LEU A 250 -9.48 -0.53 12.96
C LEU A 250 -10.83 0.21 12.99
N PHE A 251 -10.85 1.49 12.60
CA PHE A 251 -12.10 2.26 12.55
C PHE A 251 -13.08 1.72 11.52
N ARG A 252 -12.59 1.22 10.39
CA ARG A 252 -13.44 0.50 9.44
C ARG A 252 -14.07 -0.72 10.11
N THR A 253 -13.28 -1.55 10.82
CA THR A 253 -13.79 -2.69 11.56
C THR A 253 -14.86 -2.27 12.56
N ALA A 254 -14.65 -1.18 13.32
CA ALA A 254 -15.60 -0.66 14.28
C ALA A 254 -16.94 -0.24 13.66
N LYS A 255 -16.88 0.54 12.58
CA LYS A 255 -18.08 1.13 11.94
C LYS A 255 -18.90 0.13 11.10
N TYR A 256 -18.28 -0.99 10.66
CA TYR A 256 -18.97 -2.02 9.89
C TYR A 256 -19.50 -3.18 10.72
N ARG A 257 -19.40 -3.10 12.05
CA ARG A 257 -20.00 -4.12 12.91
C ARG A 257 -21.54 -3.97 12.95
N PRO A 258 -22.25 -5.11 13.06
CA PRO A 258 -23.73 -5.09 13.17
C PRO A 258 -24.23 -4.27 14.36
N GLU A 259 -23.47 -4.23 15.46
CA GLU A 259 -23.83 -3.49 16.68
C GLU A 259 -23.56 -1.98 16.59
N PHE A 260 -22.94 -1.52 15.52
CA PHE A 260 -22.79 -0.07 15.30
C PHE A 260 -24.15 0.55 14.99
N PRO A 261 -24.62 1.55 15.74
CA PRO A 261 -25.97 2.06 15.57
C PRO A 261 -26.12 2.85 14.26
N ALA A 262 -26.91 2.32 13.32
CA ALA A 262 -27.14 2.93 12.01
C ALA A 262 -27.76 4.35 12.09
N LYS A 263 -28.52 4.64 13.15
CA LYS A 263 -29.16 5.94 13.40
C LYS A 263 -28.32 6.89 14.25
N GLY A 264 -27.14 6.45 14.69
CA GLY A 264 -26.28 7.19 15.62
C GLY A 264 -26.58 6.89 17.10
N PHE A 265 -25.79 7.47 17.98
CA PHE A 265 -25.83 7.28 19.43
C PHE A 265 -26.80 8.28 20.08
N ALA A 266 -27.59 7.84 21.05
CA ALA A 266 -28.57 8.68 21.75
C ALA A 266 -27.86 9.80 22.55
N ASP A 267 -26.81 9.45 23.28
CA ASP A 267 -26.04 10.32 24.12
C ASP A 267 -24.58 9.83 24.24
N LEU A 268 -23.78 10.57 24.98
CA LEU A 268 -22.37 10.26 25.24
C LEU A 268 -22.20 8.93 25.97
N GLU A 269 -23.09 8.60 26.89
CA GLU A 269 -23.01 7.38 27.70
C GLU A 269 -23.29 6.13 26.85
N ALA A 270 -24.25 6.20 25.93
CA ALA A 270 -24.52 5.17 24.95
C ALA A 270 -23.30 4.94 24.04
N ALA A 271 -22.62 6.02 23.61
CA ALA A 271 -21.41 5.94 22.79
C ALA A 271 -20.25 5.31 23.59
N ARG A 272 -20.08 5.65 24.88
CA ARG A 272 -19.09 5.05 25.77
C ARG A 272 -19.33 3.57 26.02
N THR A 273 -20.57 3.20 26.31
CA THR A 273 -20.99 1.79 26.51
C THR A 273 -20.69 0.94 25.28
N TRP A 274 -21.07 1.46 24.10
CA TRP A 274 -20.76 0.77 22.85
C TRP A 274 -19.23 0.66 22.63
N ALA A 275 -18.47 1.74 22.84
CA ALA A 275 -17.03 1.73 22.67
C ALA A 275 -16.35 0.73 23.63
N ALA A 276 -16.79 0.65 24.89
CA ALA A 276 -16.30 -0.34 25.85
C ALA A 276 -16.54 -1.76 25.35
N ALA A 277 -17.75 -2.08 24.91
CA ALA A 277 -18.11 -3.38 24.36
C ALA A 277 -17.30 -3.70 23.10
N PHE A 278 -17.14 -2.74 22.19
CA PHE A 278 -16.33 -2.88 20.98
C PHE A 278 -14.85 -3.16 21.31
N VAL A 279 -14.25 -2.41 22.21
CA VAL A 279 -12.84 -2.57 22.61
C VAL A 279 -12.62 -3.93 23.29
N HIS A 280 -13.54 -4.34 24.15
CA HIS A 280 -13.47 -5.67 24.78
C HIS A 280 -13.51 -6.76 23.71
N TRP A 281 -14.54 -6.74 22.85
CA TRP A 281 -14.67 -7.70 21.76
C TRP A 281 -13.43 -7.72 20.84
N TYR A 282 -12.93 -6.53 20.43
CA TYR A 282 -11.80 -6.44 19.54
C TYR A 282 -10.53 -7.03 20.15
N ASN A 283 -10.28 -6.72 21.43
CA ASN A 283 -9.09 -7.19 22.11
C ASN A 283 -9.13 -8.68 22.48
N VAL A 284 -10.30 -9.20 22.85
CA VAL A 284 -10.41 -10.54 23.46
C VAL A 284 -10.99 -11.58 22.51
N ASP A 285 -12.09 -11.25 21.82
CA ASP A 285 -12.87 -12.21 21.05
C ASP A 285 -12.50 -12.23 19.57
N HIS A 286 -12.16 -11.05 19.02
CA HIS A 286 -11.86 -10.92 17.60
C HIS A 286 -10.62 -11.71 17.18
N ARG A 287 -10.80 -12.59 16.20
CA ARG A 287 -9.71 -13.37 15.60
C ARG A 287 -9.11 -12.57 14.43
N HIS A 288 -8.05 -11.82 14.74
CA HIS A 288 -7.48 -10.84 13.82
C HIS A 288 -6.62 -11.52 12.74
N SER A 289 -7.03 -11.41 11.47
CA SER A 289 -6.36 -12.08 10.34
C SER A 289 -4.88 -11.69 10.17
N GLY A 290 -4.55 -10.41 10.37
CA GLY A 290 -3.18 -9.90 10.27
C GLY A 290 -2.20 -10.43 11.32
N ILE A 291 -2.68 -11.11 12.35
CA ILE A 291 -1.87 -11.79 13.39
C ILE A 291 -2.21 -13.28 13.51
N ARG A 292 -2.54 -13.92 12.40
CA ARG A 292 -2.81 -15.36 12.29
C ARG A 292 -4.02 -15.85 13.09
N TYR A 293 -5.03 -15.01 13.28
CA TYR A 293 -6.28 -15.34 13.96
C TYR A 293 -6.15 -15.66 15.46
N VAL A 294 -5.09 -15.16 16.10
CA VAL A 294 -5.10 -14.99 17.56
C VAL A 294 -5.80 -13.67 17.91
N SER A 295 -6.25 -13.51 19.16
CA SER A 295 -6.79 -12.22 19.56
C SER A 295 -5.67 -11.22 19.88
N PRO A 296 -5.91 -9.91 19.73
CA PRO A 296 -4.93 -8.89 20.10
C PRO A 296 -4.41 -9.01 21.53
N ALA A 297 -5.28 -9.33 22.50
CA ALA A 297 -4.89 -9.56 23.88
C ALA A 297 -3.95 -10.75 24.02
N GLN A 298 -4.28 -11.89 23.38
CA GLN A 298 -3.43 -13.09 23.42
C GLN A 298 -2.02 -12.81 22.90
N ARG A 299 -1.90 -12.04 21.79
CA ARG A 299 -0.60 -11.67 21.26
C ARG A 299 0.11 -10.64 22.15
N HIS A 300 -0.60 -9.70 22.72
CA HIS A 300 -0.04 -8.71 23.64
C HIS A 300 0.57 -9.35 24.91
N GLU A 301 -0.02 -10.45 25.35
CA GLU A 301 0.44 -11.26 26.46
C GLU A 301 1.53 -12.29 26.08
N GLY A 302 1.94 -12.35 24.80
CA GLY A 302 2.95 -13.28 24.31
C GLY A 302 2.47 -14.73 24.19
N LYS A 303 1.15 -14.98 24.20
CA LYS A 303 0.54 -16.33 24.13
C LYS A 303 0.36 -16.82 22.68
N ASP A 304 0.59 -15.98 21.68
CA ASP A 304 0.32 -16.28 20.27
C ASP A 304 1.12 -17.47 19.77
N GLN A 305 2.40 -17.61 20.10
CA GLN A 305 3.23 -18.72 19.65
C GLN A 305 2.69 -20.08 20.14
N THR A 306 2.34 -20.17 21.42
CA THR A 306 1.79 -21.41 22.02
C THR A 306 0.45 -21.76 21.38
N ILE A 307 -0.43 -20.78 21.17
CA ILE A 307 -1.75 -20.97 20.54
C ILE A 307 -1.61 -21.44 19.09
N LEU A 308 -0.72 -20.82 18.33
CA LEU A 308 -0.50 -21.17 16.93
C LEU A 308 0.15 -22.55 16.78
N ALA A 309 1.09 -22.91 17.67
CA ALA A 309 1.69 -24.26 17.69
C ALA A 309 0.64 -25.35 18.00
N ALA A 310 -0.22 -25.12 18.99
CA ALA A 310 -1.32 -26.05 19.32
C ALA A 310 -2.31 -26.21 18.15
N SER A 311 -2.65 -25.08 17.49
CA SER A 311 -3.51 -25.10 16.30
C SER A 311 -2.86 -25.86 15.15
N HIS A 312 -1.56 -25.65 14.90
CA HIS A 312 -0.82 -26.38 13.87
C HIS A 312 -0.85 -27.91 14.12
N ALA A 313 -0.55 -28.33 15.33
CA ALA A 313 -0.60 -29.75 15.71
C ALA A 313 -2.00 -30.36 15.49
N LEU A 314 -3.06 -29.63 15.86
CA LEU A 314 -4.45 -30.08 15.67
C LEU A 314 -4.79 -30.24 14.18
N TYR A 315 -4.43 -29.27 13.34
CA TYR A 315 -4.72 -29.33 11.91
C TYR A 315 -3.88 -30.40 11.20
N THR A 316 -2.63 -30.61 11.60
CA THR A 316 -1.77 -31.67 11.09
C THR A 316 -2.39 -33.05 11.40
N LYS A 317 -2.79 -33.28 12.64
CA LYS A 317 -3.47 -34.51 13.03
C LYS A 317 -4.79 -34.74 12.28
N ALA A 318 -5.59 -33.69 12.08
CA ALA A 318 -6.83 -33.78 11.33
C ALA A 318 -6.58 -34.15 9.84
N ARG A 319 -5.50 -33.65 9.25
CA ARG A 319 -5.07 -33.99 7.89
C ARG A 319 -4.59 -35.45 7.79
N GLU A 320 -3.82 -35.92 8.75
CA GLU A 320 -3.35 -37.31 8.81
C GLU A 320 -4.51 -38.29 8.89
N LEU A 321 -5.55 -37.97 9.68
CA LEU A 321 -6.75 -38.78 9.80
C LEU A 321 -7.61 -38.86 8.56
N ASN A 322 -7.63 -37.81 7.75
CA ASN A 322 -8.47 -37.66 6.54
C ASN A 322 -7.73 -36.99 5.38
N PRO A 323 -6.67 -37.60 4.82
CA PRO A 323 -5.83 -36.94 3.81
C PRO A 323 -6.60 -36.53 2.56
N ALA A 324 -7.59 -37.33 2.15
CA ALA A 324 -8.41 -37.06 0.96
C ALA A 324 -9.26 -35.77 1.02
N ARG A 325 -9.42 -35.16 2.20
CA ARG A 325 -10.13 -33.89 2.39
C ARG A 325 -9.23 -32.67 2.19
N TRP A 326 -7.95 -32.86 1.93
CA TRP A 326 -6.97 -31.80 1.84
C TRP A 326 -6.32 -31.77 0.46
N SER A 327 -6.49 -30.67 -0.25
CA SER A 327 -5.87 -30.44 -1.56
C SER A 327 -4.43 -29.92 -1.49
N GLY A 328 -3.92 -29.63 -0.29
CA GLY A 328 -2.59 -29.05 -0.08
C GLY A 328 -2.19 -29.02 1.39
N ASN A 329 -1.25 -28.16 1.72
CA ASN A 329 -0.78 -27.96 3.10
C ASN A 329 -1.83 -27.23 3.97
N THR A 330 -1.67 -27.31 5.30
CA THR A 330 -2.44 -26.48 6.21
C THR A 330 -2.04 -25.01 6.03
N ARG A 331 -2.83 -24.06 6.58
CA ARG A 331 -2.45 -22.64 6.54
C ARG A 331 -1.10 -22.40 7.25
N ASN A 332 -0.48 -21.28 6.97
CA ASN A 332 0.72 -20.85 7.69
C ASN A 332 0.39 -20.50 9.15
N TRP A 333 0.93 -21.28 10.09
CA TRP A 333 0.78 -21.14 11.53
C TRP A 333 1.95 -20.43 12.21
N SER A 334 2.98 -19.99 11.46
CA SER A 334 4.09 -19.25 12.03
C SER A 334 3.62 -17.93 12.61
N ALA A 335 4.04 -17.60 13.81
CA ALA A 335 3.75 -16.30 14.41
C ALA A 335 4.28 -15.17 13.53
N VAL A 336 3.52 -14.07 13.46
CA VAL A 336 3.96 -12.89 12.73
C VAL A 336 5.11 -12.24 13.50
N GLY A 337 6.24 -12.03 12.85
CA GLY A 337 7.42 -11.39 13.43
C GLY A 337 7.25 -9.87 13.59
N ALA A 338 8.28 -9.12 13.26
CA ALA A 338 8.24 -7.67 13.29
C ALA A 338 7.16 -7.09 12.36
N VAL A 339 6.55 -6.01 12.79
CA VAL A 339 5.51 -5.29 12.06
C VAL A 339 6.03 -3.91 11.71
N THR A 340 5.95 -3.55 10.44
CA THR A 340 6.40 -2.25 9.94
C THR A 340 5.21 -1.34 9.69
N LEU A 341 5.27 -0.13 10.22
CA LEU A 341 4.42 0.98 9.83
C LEU A 341 5.09 1.72 8.68
N ASN A 342 4.36 1.94 7.59
CA ASN A 342 4.83 2.64 6.39
C ASN A 342 6.15 2.06 5.83
N PRO A 343 6.17 0.78 5.42
CA PRO A 343 7.36 0.19 4.84
C PRO A 343 7.73 0.90 3.53
N ASP A 344 9.02 1.10 3.29
CA ASP A 344 9.48 1.57 1.99
C ASP A 344 9.06 0.59 0.89
N ARG A 345 8.61 1.11 -0.25
CA ARG A 345 8.09 0.27 -1.34
C ARG A 345 9.13 -0.74 -1.85
N ASP A 346 10.38 -0.37 -1.84
CA ASP A 346 11.48 -1.25 -2.26
C ASP A 346 11.70 -2.43 -1.29
N CYS A 347 11.46 -2.24 0.01
CA CYS A 347 11.50 -3.32 1.00
C CYS A 347 10.39 -4.36 0.83
N ILE A 348 9.21 -3.94 0.35
CA ILE A 348 8.08 -4.86 0.08
C ILE A 348 8.43 -5.79 -1.08
N VAL A 349 9.03 -5.28 -2.15
CA VAL A 349 9.43 -6.06 -3.32
C VAL A 349 10.49 -7.10 -2.94
N MET A 350 11.48 -6.73 -2.13
CA MET A 350 12.52 -7.65 -1.65
C MET A 350 11.95 -8.74 -0.73
N GLN A 351 11.01 -8.42 0.15
CA GLN A 351 10.37 -9.42 1.02
C GLN A 351 9.53 -10.44 0.22
N HIS A 352 8.78 -10.01 -0.78
CA HIS A 352 8.03 -10.91 -1.67
C HIS A 352 8.96 -11.79 -2.50
N SER A 353 10.06 -11.26 -3.00
CA SER A 353 11.06 -12.02 -3.76
C SER A 353 11.77 -13.06 -2.89
N ALA A 354 12.11 -12.72 -1.65
CA ALA A 354 12.73 -13.65 -0.71
C ALA A 354 11.77 -14.78 -0.29
N ILE A 355 10.49 -14.49 -0.07
CA ILE A 355 9.47 -15.49 0.27
C ILE A 355 9.24 -16.43 -0.91
N ASN A 356 9.16 -15.91 -2.13
CA ASN A 356 8.99 -16.72 -3.34
C ASN A 356 10.21 -17.62 -3.61
N ASN A 357 11.43 -17.12 -3.38
CA ASN A 357 12.65 -17.91 -3.52
C ASN A 357 12.74 -19.04 -2.46
N ILE A 358 12.35 -18.78 -1.21
CA ILE A 358 12.31 -19.80 -0.16
C ILE A 358 11.24 -20.87 -0.48
N GLN A 359 10.11 -20.49 -1.04
CA GLN A 359 9.06 -21.43 -1.46
C GLN A 359 9.48 -22.26 -2.68
N GLN A 360 10.29 -21.72 -3.59
CA GLN A 360 10.84 -22.45 -4.73
C GLN A 360 11.99 -23.39 -4.36
N MET A 361 12.74 -23.09 -3.31
CA MET A 361 13.80 -23.99 -2.80
C MET A 361 13.28 -25.11 -1.89
N ALA A 362 12.03 -25.03 -1.45
CA ALA A 362 11.36 -26.00 -0.59
C ALA A 362 10.36 -26.91 -1.35
N ALA A 363 10.25 -26.77 -2.67
CA ALA A 363 9.45 -27.59 -3.58
C ALA A 363 10.36 -28.42 -4.48
#